data_bc07154b92c89e28db19e64f1eff0301
#
_entry.id   bc07154b92c89e28db19e64f1eff0301
#
_cell.length_a   1.000
_cell.length_b   1.000
_cell.length_c   1.000
_cell.angle_alpha   90.00
_cell.angle_beta   90.00
_cell.angle_gamma   90.00
#
_symmetry.space_group_name_H-M   'P 1'
#
loop_
_entity.id
_entity.type
_entity.pdbx_description
1 polymer ?
#
loop_
_entity_poly.entity_id
_entity_poly.type
_entity_poly.pdbx_seq_one_letter_code
_entity_poly.pdbx_strand_id
1 'polypeptide(L)'
;MDRRHFLTGLAVLLAAPGLAYAQSRAAPTSDQIMRRLDAAPSRRIRPQDRVTIQEFRRRPDLRRAAPSIDIQAINFEFGSAEIPRSEFGKVREIARALDQINRRRRRARFLIEGHTDAVGSRESNQILSERRAASLKRLLVSEFGIPSRTLETVGYGEDYLLVDTPYEDWRNRRVTIRRIDEFLR
;
A
#
# COMPACT_ATOMS: atom_id res chain seq x y z
N MET A 1 -38.90 -63.26 -10.05
CA MET A 1 -39.25 -61.96 -9.37
C MET A 1 -37.97 -61.38 -8.83
N ASP A 2 -37.28 -60.57 -9.68
CA ASP A 2 -35.97 -60.01 -9.36
C ASP A 2 -36.10 -58.53 -8.97
N ARG A 3 -35.70 -58.20 -7.73
CA ARG A 3 -35.64 -56.83 -7.21
C ARG A 3 -34.22 -56.33 -7.41
N ARG A 4 -33.99 -55.52 -8.44
CA ARG A 4 -32.74 -54.79 -8.65
C ARG A 4 -32.79 -53.46 -7.84
N HIS A 5 -31.97 -53.35 -6.80
CA HIS A 5 -31.73 -52.10 -6.09
C HIS A 5 -30.74 -51.23 -6.85
N PHE A 6 -31.21 -50.11 -7.35
CA PHE A 6 -30.36 -49.02 -7.85
C PHE A 6 -29.86 -48.19 -6.67
N LEU A 7 -28.56 -48.26 -6.40
CA LEU A 7 -27.89 -47.34 -5.50
C LEU A 7 -27.37 -46.17 -6.31
N THR A 8 -28.06 -45.05 -6.24
CA THR A 8 -27.58 -43.75 -6.77
C THR A 8 -26.63 -43.14 -5.73
N GLY A 9 -25.32 -43.20 -6.00
CA GLY A 9 -24.30 -42.53 -5.21
C GLY A 9 -24.31 -41.03 -5.49
N LEU A 10 -24.66 -40.24 -4.48
CA LEU A 10 -24.53 -38.78 -4.48
C LEU A 10 -23.07 -38.40 -4.19
N ALA A 11 -22.32 -38.01 -5.21
CA ALA A 11 -20.97 -37.45 -5.04
C ALA A 11 -21.08 -36.01 -4.57
N VAL A 12 -20.83 -35.78 -3.28
CA VAL A 12 -20.69 -34.42 -2.71
C VAL A 12 -19.29 -33.91 -3.05
N LEU A 13 -19.20 -33.00 -4.02
CA LEU A 13 -18.00 -32.23 -4.29
C LEU A 13 -17.79 -31.22 -3.15
N LEU A 14 -16.91 -31.53 -2.22
CA LEU A 14 -16.39 -30.58 -1.24
C LEU A 14 -15.46 -29.61 -1.97
N ALA A 15 -15.97 -28.45 -2.37
CA ALA A 15 -15.17 -27.35 -2.86
C ALA A 15 -14.31 -26.80 -1.70
N ALA A 16 -12.99 -27.01 -1.77
CA ALA A 16 -12.06 -26.51 -0.80
C ALA A 16 -12.00 -24.96 -0.88
N PRO A 17 -12.24 -24.21 0.21
CA PRO A 17 -12.23 -22.73 0.20
C PRO A 17 -10.83 -22.11 0.15
N GLY A 18 -9.79 -22.88 -0.15
CA GLY A 18 -8.38 -22.44 -0.01
C GLY A 18 -7.78 -21.67 -1.19
N LEU A 19 -8.38 -21.68 -2.38
CA LEU A 19 -7.75 -21.12 -3.59
C LEU A 19 -8.07 -19.62 -3.85
N ALA A 20 -9.11 -19.08 -3.24
CA ALA A 20 -9.49 -17.67 -3.46
C ALA A 20 -8.60 -16.65 -2.71
N TYR A 21 -7.92 -17.06 -1.64
CA TYR A 21 -7.09 -16.17 -0.82
C TYR A 21 -5.65 -15.98 -1.33
N ALA A 22 -5.17 -16.81 -2.23
CA ALA A 22 -3.79 -16.74 -2.72
C ALA A 22 -3.57 -15.63 -3.77
N GLN A 23 -4.59 -15.21 -4.50
CA GLN A 23 -4.45 -14.23 -5.59
C GLN A 23 -4.31 -12.77 -5.13
N SER A 24 -4.72 -12.43 -3.91
CA SER A 24 -4.66 -11.04 -3.42
C SER A 24 -3.33 -10.65 -2.76
N ARG A 25 -2.40 -11.57 -2.57
CA ARG A 25 -1.07 -11.36 -1.97
C ARG A 25 0.06 -11.11 -2.97
N ALA A 26 -0.19 -11.18 -4.26
CA ALA A 26 0.83 -10.87 -5.25
C ALA A 26 1.21 -9.39 -5.17
N ALA A 27 2.51 -9.11 -5.09
CA ALA A 27 3.00 -7.74 -5.12
C ALA A 27 2.64 -7.12 -6.48
N PRO A 28 2.20 -5.85 -6.52
CA PRO A 28 1.95 -5.17 -7.77
C PRO A 28 3.25 -5.00 -8.56
N THR A 29 3.15 -5.17 -9.89
CA THR A 29 4.28 -4.92 -10.79
C THR A 29 4.58 -3.43 -10.93
N SER A 30 5.79 -3.09 -11.37
CA SER A 30 6.18 -1.70 -11.64
C SER A 30 5.20 -0.99 -12.60
N ASP A 31 4.69 -1.68 -13.61
CA ASP A 31 3.72 -1.12 -14.54
C ASP A 31 2.36 -0.84 -13.90
N GLN A 32 1.91 -1.71 -13.00
CA GLN A 32 0.68 -1.48 -12.24
C GLN A 32 0.82 -0.29 -11.30
N ILE A 33 1.96 -0.18 -10.60
CA ILE A 33 2.28 0.93 -9.72
C ILE A 33 2.35 2.23 -10.53
N MET A 34 3.08 2.22 -11.64
CA MET A 34 3.23 3.38 -12.52
C MET A 34 1.87 3.87 -13.04
N ARG A 35 1.04 2.98 -13.60
CA ARG A 35 -0.30 3.36 -14.10
C ARG A 35 -1.17 4.00 -13.02
N ARG A 36 -1.12 3.50 -11.81
CA ARG A 36 -1.88 4.06 -10.68
C ARG A 36 -1.36 5.43 -10.25
N LEU A 37 -0.05 5.57 -10.14
CA LEU A 37 0.57 6.83 -9.67
C LEU A 37 0.62 7.90 -10.76
N ASP A 38 0.71 7.54 -12.05
CA ASP A 38 0.75 8.49 -13.17
C ASP A 38 -0.66 8.95 -13.62
N ALA A 39 -1.70 8.36 -13.07
CA ALA A 39 -3.07 8.78 -13.31
C ALA A 39 -3.29 10.25 -12.91
N ALA A 40 -4.26 10.90 -13.54
CA ALA A 40 -4.66 12.24 -13.14
C ALA A 40 -5.33 12.21 -11.75
N PRO A 41 -5.18 13.26 -10.93
CA PRO A 41 -5.97 13.41 -9.72
C PRO A 41 -7.47 13.37 -10.00
N SER A 42 -8.25 12.79 -9.09
CA SER A 42 -9.72 12.76 -9.24
C SER A 42 -10.37 14.16 -9.15
N ARG A 43 -9.64 15.11 -8.57
CA ARG A 43 -10.00 16.53 -8.52
C ARG A 43 -8.79 17.41 -8.85
N ARG A 44 -8.93 18.32 -9.80
CA ARG A 44 -7.90 19.32 -10.09
C ARG A 44 -7.81 20.34 -8.96
N ILE A 45 -6.59 20.67 -8.55
CA ILE A 45 -6.29 21.71 -7.56
C ILE A 45 -5.76 22.94 -8.29
N ARG A 46 -6.38 24.09 -8.08
CA ARG A 46 -5.89 25.35 -8.64
C ARG A 46 -4.58 25.73 -7.96
N PRO A 47 -3.64 26.42 -8.62
CA PRO A 47 -2.36 26.80 -8.03
C PRO A 47 -2.45 27.50 -6.67
N GLN A 48 -3.44 28.39 -6.50
CA GLN A 48 -3.69 29.11 -5.25
C GLN A 48 -4.21 28.22 -4.10
N ASP A 49 -4.80 27.08 -4.42
CA ASP A 49 -5.37 26.14 -3.44
C ASP A 49 -4.36 25.04 -3.03
N ARG A 50 -3.13 25.11 -3.57
CA ARG A 50 -2.05 24.20 -3.21
C ARG A 50 -1.61 24.45 -1.77
N VAL A 51 -1.22 23.37 -1.11
CA VAL A 51 -0.95 23.36 0.33
C VAL A 51 0.51 22.96 0.62
N THR A 52 0.95 23.15 1.86
CA THR A 52 2.21 22.55 2.32
C THR A 52 2.07 21.04 2.54
N ILE A 53 3.19 20.34 2.66
CA ILE A 53 3.16 18.90 2.98
C ILE A 53 2.49 18.59 4.32
N GLN A 54 2.67 19.46 5.33
CA GLN A 54 2.04 19.30 6.64
C GLN A 54 0.51 19.44 6.54
N GLU A 55 0.03 20.41 5.78
CA GLU A 55 -1.40 20.60 5.52
C GLU A 55 -1.96 19.42 4.73
N PHE A 56 -1.25 18.95 3.69
CA PHE A 56 -1.68 17.81 2.88
C PHE A 56 -1.88 16.55 3.73
N ARG A 57 -0.94 16.25 4.63
CA ARG A 57 -1.03 15.10 5.55
C ARG A 57 -2.29 15.11 6.41
N ARG A 58 -2.80 16.29 6.77
CA ARG A 58 -3.99 16.50 7.63
C ARG A 58 -5.29 16.63 6.84
N ARG A 59 -5.24 16.56 5.51
CA ARG A 59 -6.39 16.80 4.61
C ARG A 59 -6.82 15.52 3.92
N PRO A 60 -7.76 14.73 4.54
CA PRO A 60 -8.25 13.47 3.93
C PRO A 60 -8.90 13.66 2.56
N ASP A 61 -9.52 14.82 2.32
CA ASP A 61 -10.12 15.19 1.03
C ASP A 61 -9.07 15.28 -0.09
N LEU A 62 -7.93 15.94 0.18
CA LEU A 62 -6.83 16.06 -0.78
C LEU A 62 -6.13 14.70 -0.97
N ARG A 63 -5.96 13.94 0.10
CA ARG A 63 -5.39 12.60 0.03
C ARG A 63 -6.23 11.67 -0.84
N ARG A 64 -7.56 11.67 -0.69
CA ARG A 64 -8.46 10.88 -1.56
C ARG A 64 -8.43 11.31 -3.01
N ALA A 65 -8.16 12.60 -3.28
CA ALA A 65 -8.09 13.11 -4.64
C ALA A 65 -6.77 12.76 -5.36
N ALA A 66 -5.70 12.52 -4.62
CA ALA A 66 -4.38 12.25 -5.18
C ALA A 66 -4.23 10.78 -5.65
N PRO A 67 -3.58 10.55 -6.81
CA PRO A 67 -3.31 9.20 -7.30
C PRO A 67 -2.53 8.38 -6.28
N SER A 68 -2.96 7.15 -6.03
CA SER A 68 -2.33 6.29 -5.02
C SER A 68 -2.44 4.81 -5.34
N ILE A 69 -1.59 4.03 -4.68
CA ILE A 69 -1.63 2.58 -4.67
C ILE A 69 -1.33 2.05 -3.28
N ASP A 70 -2.15 1.10 -2.82
CA ASP A 70 -1.91 0.36 -1.58
C ASP A 70 -1.04 -0.86 -1.88
N ILE A 71 -0.01 -1.04 -1.07
CA ILE A 71 0.95 -2.14 -1.17
C ILE A 71 0.91 -2.91 0.15
N GLN A 72 0.20 -4.03 0.13
CA GLN A 72 0.04 -4.94 1.28
C GLN A 72 1.12 -6.03 1.31
N ALA A 73 1.89 -6.13 0.24
CA ALA A 73 2.79 -7.25 0.02
C ALA A 73 4.16 -7.13 0.71
N ILE A 74 4.50 -5.98 1.36
CA ILE A 74 5.74 -5.85 2.12
C ILE A 74 5.51 -6.44 3.50
N ASN A 75 6.07 -7.64 3.74
CA ASN A 75 6.00 -8.29 5.03
C ASN A 75 7.06 -7.71 5.95
N PHE A 76 6.64 -7.05 7.00
CA PHE A 76 7.49 -6.72 8.13
C PHE A 76 7.38 -7.85 9.17
N GLU A 77 8.45 -8.15 9.87
CA GLU A 77 8.37 -9.04 11.02
C GLU A 77 7.49 -8.44 12.11
N PHE A 78 6.91 -9.30 12.95
CA PHE A 78 6.02 -8.84 14.01
C PHE A 78 6.71 -7.81 14.92
N GLY A 79 6.07 -6.69 15.14
CA GLY A 79 6.63 -5.57 15.92
C GLY A 79 7.81 -4.85 15.28
N SER A 80 8.27 -5.28 14.10
CA SER A 80 9.42 -4.71 13.39
C SER A 80 9.00 -3.69 12.33
N ALA A 81 9.91 -2.77 12.06
CA ALA A 81 9.87 -1.87 10.92
C ALA A 81 10.97 -2.17 9.90
N GLU A 82 11.77 -3.20 10.11
CA GLU A 82 12.82 -3.61 9.19
C GLU A 82 12.23 -4.38 8.01
N ILE A 83 12.73 -4.10 6.81
CA ILE A 83 12.32 -4.79 5.58
C ILE A 83 13.34 -5.91 5.33
N PRO A 84 12.94 -7.19 5.42
CA PRO A 84 13.84 -8.31 5.19
C PRO A 84 14.34 -8.32 3.74
N ARG A 85 15.53 -8.89 3.51
CA ARG A 85 16.11 -9.02 2.14
C ARG A 85 15.21 -9.80 1.17
N SER A 86 14.41 -10.74 1.67
CA SER A 86 13.41 -11.48 0.90
C SER A 86 12.36 -10.56 0.25
N GLU A 87 12.11 -9.39 0.83
CA GLU A 87 11.14 -8.40 0.34
C GLU A 87 11.72 -7.42 -0.69
N PHE A 88 13.05 -7.39 -0.88
CA PHE A 88 13.72 -6.44 -1.78
C PHE A 88 13.27 -6.57 -3.24
N GLY A 89 12.82 -7.75 -3.67
CA GLY A 89 12.23 -7.93 -4.99
C GLY A 89 10.98 -7.07 -5.20
N LYS A 90 10.12 -7.01 -4.19
CA LYS A 90 8.89 -6.19 -4.20
C LYS A 90 9.21 -4.69 -4.14
N VAL A 91 10.18 -4.30 -3.30
CA VAL A 91 10.63 -2.90 -3.22
C VAL A 91 11.27 -2.44 -4.53
N ARG A 92 11.94 -3.33 -5.26
CA ARG A 92 12.50 -3.05 -6.60
C ARG A 92 11.41 -2.68 -7.60
N GLU A 93 10.23 -3.33 -7.57
CA GLU A 93 9.12 -2.96 -8.45
C GLU A 93 8.59 -1.55 -8.14
N ILE A 94 8.53 -1.18 -6.85
CA ILE A 94 8.21 0.18 -6.44
C ILE A 94 9.26 1.17 -6.97
N ALA A 95 10.54 0.87 -6.75
CA ALA A 95 11.64 1.74 -7.18
C ALA A 95 11.63 1.98 -8.68
N ARG A 96 11.43 0.93 -9.50
CA ARG A 96 11.32 1.04 -10.96
C ARG A 96 10.19 1.98 -11.38
N ALA A 97 9.02 1.85 -10.77
CA ALA A 97 7.88 2.71 -11.07
C ALA A 97 8.15 4.18 -10.71
N LEU A 98 8.70 4.44 -9.51
CA LEU A 98 9.04 5.80 -9.07
C LEU A 98 10.14 6.44 -9.93
N ASP A 99 11.16 5.67 -10.31
CA ASP A 99 12.23 6.15 -11.20
C ASP A 99 11.67 6.54 -12.58
N GLN A 100 10.82 5.70 -13.16
CA GLN A 100 10.18 6.02 -14.45
C GLN A 100 9.34 7.30 -14.38
N ILE A 101 8.57 7.50 -13.29
CA ILE A 101 7.80 8.73 -13.11
C ILE A 101 8.72 9.92 -12.91
N ASN A 102 9.79 9.81 -12.11
CA ASN A 102 10.77 10.87 -11.89
C ASN A 102 11.45 11.32 -13.17
N ARG A 103 11.75 10.41 -14.10
CA ARG A 103 12.33 10.75 -15.43
C ARG A 103 11.36 11.54 -16.30
N ARG A 104 10.06 11.27 -16.21
CA ARG A 104 9.01 11.96 -16.99
C ARG A 104 8.58 13.28 -16.34
N ARG A 105 8.60 13.34 -15.01
CA ARG A 105 8.09 14.46 -14.20
C ARG A 105 9.20 15.02 -13.31
N ARG A 106 9.86 16.09 -13.73
CA ARG A 106 10.96 16.72 -12.97
C ARG A 106 10.62 17.15 -11.54
N ARG A 107 9.33 17.35 -11.25
CA ARG A 107 8.83 17.80 -9.94
C ARG A 107 8.02 16.73 -9.23
N ALA A 108 8.13 15.46 -9.64
CA ALA A 108 7.40 14.40 -8.97
C ALA A 108 7.71 14.37 -7.47
N ARG A 109 6.67 14.23 -6.66
CA ARG A 109 6.74 14.11 -5.20
C ARG A 109 5.80 12.99 -4.77
N PHE A 110 6.29 12.15 -3.89
CA PHE A 110 5.54 11.00 -3.39
C PHE A 110 5.46 11.05 -1.87
N LEU A 111 4.30 10.68 -1.32
CA LEU A 111 4.09 10.45 0.10
C LEU A 111 3.98 8.95 0.33
N ILE A 112 4.82 8.42 1.20
CA ILE A 112 4.80 7.05 1.69
C ILE A 112 4.03 7.07 3.01
N GLU A 113 2.84 6.47 3.02
CA GLU A 113 1.95 6.41 4.18
C GLU A 113 2.04 5.00 4.79
N GLY A 114 2.40 4.90 6.07
CA GLY A 114 2.37 3.64 6.82
C GLY A 114 1.04 3.45 7.53
N HIS A 115 0.54 2.21 7.56
CA HIS A 115 -0.70 1.83 8.24
C HIS A 115 -0.53 0.53 9.02
N THR A 116 -1.31 0.39 10.10
CA THR A 116 -1.43 -0.83 10.91
C THR A 116 -2.87 -1.32 10.88
N ASP A 117 -3.11 -2.51 11.41
CA ASP A 117 -4.42 -2.90 11.90
C ASP A 117 -4.70 -2.22 13.27
N ALA A 118 -5.86 -2.51 13.86
CA ALA A 118 -6.29 -1.92 15.12
C ALA A 118 -5.82 -2.69 16.37
N VAL A 119 -4.92 -3.67 16.20
CA VAL A 119 -4.39 -4.46 17.33
C VAL A 119 -3.27 -3.70 18.03
N GLY A 120 -3.37 -3.56 19.34
CA GLY A 120 -2.40 -2.82 20.17
C GLY A 120 -2.89 -1.44 20.58
N SER A 121 -1.97 -0.59 21.07
CA SER A 121 -2.33 0.78 21.42
C SER A 121 -2.21 1.70 20.20
N ARG A 122 -3.06 2.71 20.12
CA ARG A 122 -3.04 3.74 19.07
C ARG A 122 -1.68 4.42 18.97
N GLU A 123 -1.05 4.69 20.11
CA GLU A 123 0.30 5.29 20.17
C GLU A 123 1.35 4.35 19.58
N SER A 124 1.33 3.08 19.97
CA SER A 124 2.24 2.05 19.43
C SER A 124 2.06 1.88 17.92
N ASN A 125 0.82 1.86 17.44
CA ASN A 125 0.47 1.76 16.02
C ASN A 125 0.95 3.00 15.24
N GLN A 126 0.83 4.20 15.83
CA GLN A 126 1.35 5.43 15.23
C GLN A 126 2.87 5.33 15.03
N ILE A 127 3.62 5.00 16.08
CA ILE A 127 5.08 4.88 16.03
C ILE A 127 5.51 3.79 15.04
N LEU A 128 4.85 2.62 15.06
CA LEU A 128 5.19 1.51 14.16
C LEU A 128 4.97 1.88 12.69
N SER A 129 3.87 2.53 12.37
CA SER A 129 3.54 2.95 11.01
C SER A 129 4.51 4.01 10.47
N GLU A 130 4.94 4.97 11.31
CA GLU A 130 5.97 5.95 10.97
C GLU A 130 7.31 5.27 10.66
N ARG A 131 7.74 4.34 11.52
CA ARG A 131 8.99 3.59 11.34
C ARG A 131 8.97 2.76 10.06
N ARG A 132 7.85 2.13 9.72
CA ARG A 132 7.68 1.34 8.48
C ARG A 132 7.77 2.22 7.23
N ALA A 133 7.08 3.35 7.22
CA ALA A 133 7.17 4.31 6.12
C ALA A 133 8.60 4.84 5.94
N ALA A 134 9.28 5.17 7.04
CA ALA A 134 10.66 5.64 7.03
C ALA A 134 11.65 4.55 6.55
N SER A 135 11.44 3.28 6.91
CA SER A 135 12.28 2.16 6.47
C SER A 135 12.16 1.94 4.96
N LEU A 136 10.94 2.00 4.40
CA LEU A 136 10.77 1.91 2.95
C LEU A 136 11.46 3.09 2.24
N LYS A 137 11.33 4.31 2.74
CA LYS A 137 12.05 5.46 2.17
C LYS A 137 13.56 5.24 2.20
N ARG A 138 14.12 4.80 3.35
CA ARG A 138 15.56 4.54 3.45
C ARG A 138 16.01 3.53 2.41
N LEU A 139 15.31 2.41 2.28
CA LEU A 139 15.66 1.34 1.34
C LEU A 139 15.56 1.82 -0.12
N LEU A 140 14.52 2.58 -0.47
CA LEU A 140 14.37 3.18 -1.81
C LEU A 140 15.53 4.13 -2.15
N VAL A 141 16.02 4.87 -1.17
CA VAL A 141 17.13 5.83 -1.36
C VAL A 141 18.48 5.10 -1.41
N SER A 142 18.77 4.24 -0.41
CA SER A 142 20.10 3.62 -0.26
C SER A 142 20.38 2.54 -1.31
N GLU A 143 19.41 1.66 -1.57
CA GLU A 143 19.61 0.49 -2.43
C GLU A 143 19.17 0.73 -3.89
N PHE A 144 18.20 1.61 -4.10
CA PHE A 144 17.62 1.82 -5.43
C PHE A 144 17.86 3.22 -6.00
N GLY A 145 18.54 4.11 -5.27
CA GLY A 145 18.96 5.41 -5.77
C GLY A 145 17.81 6.40 -6.02
N ILE A 146 16.62 6.17 -5.45
CA ILE A 146 15.52 7.13 -5.59
C ILE A 146 15.88 8.43 -4.85
N PRO A 147 15.79 9.61 -5.50
CA PRO A 147 16.19 10.86 -4.87
C PRO A 147 15.38 11.16 -3.61
N SER A 148 16.02 11.28 -2.46
CA SER A 148 15.38 11.49 -1.16
C SER A 148 14.44 12.70 -1.15
N ARG A 149 14.75 13.76 -1.92
CA ARG A 149 13.92 14.97 -2.06
C ARG A 149 12.54 14.72 -2.69
N THR A 150 12.36 13.60 -3.40
CA THR A 150 11.08 13.24 -4.03
C THR A 150 10.17 12.44 -3.11
N LEU A 151 10.67 12.02 -1.94
CA LEU A 151 9.98 11.13 -1.01
C LEU A 151 9.69 11.82 0.33
N GLU A 152 8.43 11.83 0.72
CA GLU A 152 7.95 12.19 2.05
C GLU A 152 7.41 10.96 2.76
N THR A 153 7.37 10.97 4.10
CA THR A 153 6.83 9.84 4.88
C THR A 153 5.86 10.34 5.94
N VAL A 154 4.87 9.52 6.26
CA VAL A 154 3.94 9.73 7.38
C VAL A 154 3.46 8.36 7.89
N GLY A 155 3.28 8.23 9.20
CA GLY A 155 2.52 7.15 9.79
C GLY A 155 1.11 7.63 10.11
N TYR A 156 0.15 6.75 9.93
CA TYR A 156 -1.25 6.99 10.31
C TYR A 156 -1.75 5.94 11.29
N GLY A 157 -0.90 4.99 11.71
CA GLY A 157 -1.34 3.91 12.57
C GLY A 157 -2.60 3.25 12.04
N GLU A 158 -3.63 3.19 12.88
CA GLU A 158 -4.94 2.64 12.61
C GLU A 158 -5.99 3.68 12.17
N ASP A 159 -5.61 4.95 11.95
CA ASP A 159 -6.57 6.02 11.65
C ASP A 159 -7.35 5.83 10.33
N TYR A 160 -6.82 5.04 9.39
CA TYR A 160 -7.41 4.85 8.07
C TYR A 160 -7.46 3.36 7.71
N LEU A 161 -8.27 2.61 8.43
CA LEU A 161 -8.51 1.19 8.17
C LEU A 161 -9.19 1.03 6.80
N LEU A 162 -8.77 0.01 6.03
CA LEU A 162 -9.51 -0.44 4.84
C LEU A 162 -10.68 -1.34 5.22
N VAL A 163 -10.49 -2.10 6.28
CA VAL A 163 -11.51 -2.93 6.89
C VAL A 163 -11.69 -2.43 8.31
N ASP A 164 -12.85 -1.88 8.58
CA ASP A 164 -13.20 -1.35 9.90
C ASP A 164 -13.49 -2.51 10.86
N THR A 165 -12.45 -2.93 11.57
CA THR A 165 -12.49 -4.02 12.56
C THR A 165 -11.49 -3.77 13.67
N PRO A 166 -11.83 -4.08 14.94
CA PRO A 166 -10.89 -4.01 16.06
C PRO A 166 -9.91 -5.18 16.09
N TYR A 167 -10.11 -6.19 15.23
CA TYR A 167 -9.28 -7.38 15.15
C TYR A 167 -8.17 -7.24 14.12
N GLU A 168 -7.23 -8.19 14.17
CA GLU A 168 -6.19 -8.31 13.16
C GLU A 168 -6.77 -8.47 11.75
N ASP A 169 -6.34 -7.63 10.83
CA ASP A 169 -6.65 -7.78 9.42
C ASP A 169 -5.45 -7.37 8.55
N TRP A 170 -4.95 -8.30 7.74
CA TRP A 170 -3.78 -8.10 6.91
C TRP A 170 -3.97 -6.97 5.88
N ARG A 171 -5.21 -6.67 5.45
CA ARG A 171 -5.53 -5.59 4.50
C ARG A 171 -5.23 -4.21 5.08
N ASN A 172 -5.32 -4.08 6.40
CA ASN A 172 -5.00 -2.86 7.11
C ASN A 172 -3.49 -2.64 7.24
N ARG A 173 -2.69 -3.71 7.32
CA ARG A 173 -1.22 -3.65 7.39
C ARG A 173 -0.63 -3.42 6.01
N ARG A 174 -0.47 -2.15 5.63
CA ARG A 174 -0.03 -1.75 4.29
C ARG A 174 0.85 -0.51 4.31
N VAL A 175 1.51 -0.28 3.19
CA VAL A 175 2.07 1.02 2.82
C VAL A 175 1.26 1.55 1.63
N THR A 176 0.81 2.80 1.71
CA THR A 176 0.20 3.50 0.57
C THR A 176 1.23 4.46 -0.01
N ILE A 177 1.48 4.38 -1.31
CA ILE A 177 2.28 5.38 -2.04
C ILE A 177 1.32 6.29 -2.78
N ARG A 178 1.51 7.60 -2.61
CA ARG A 178 0.65 8.63 -3.19
C ARG A 178 1.48 9.66 -3.93
N ARG A 179 1.14 9.99 -5.19
CA ARG A 179 1.78 11.09 -5.91
C ARG A 179 1.11 12.41 -5.53
N ILE A 180 1.90 13.38 -5.08
CA ILE A 180 1.41 14.60 -4.43
C ILE A 180 1.89 15.91 -5.05
N ASP A 181 2.72 15.87 -6.10
CA ASP A 181 3.32 17.05 -6.73
C ASP A 181 2.28 18.10 -7.16
N GLU A 182 1.11 17.69 -7.65
CA GLU A 182 0.07 18.60 -8.12
C GLU A 182 -0.67 19.33 -6.99
N PHE A 183 -0.52 18.87 -5.75
CA PHE A 183 -1.19 19.40 -4.57
C PHE A 183 -0.30 20.35 -3.75
N LEU A 184 1.01 20.34 -3.98
CA LEU A 184 1.97 21.10 -3.18
C LEU A 184 2.34 22.44 -3.84
N ARG A 185 2.54 23.46 -2.99
CA ARG A 185 3.11 24.75 -3.35
C ARG A 185 4.63 24.76 -3.17
#